data_439b24a5198ccdd40b9023310f5c34a4
#
_entry.id   439b24a5198ccdd40b9023310f5c34a4
#
_cell.length_a   1.000
_cell.length_b   1.000
_cell.length_c   1.000
_cell.angle_alpha   90.00
_cell.angle_beta   90.00
_cell.angle_gamma   90.00
#
_symmetry.space_group_name_H-M   'P 1'
#
loop_
_entity.id
_entity.type
_entity.pdbx_description
1 polymer ?
#
loop_
_entity_poly.entity_id
_entity_poly.type
_entity_poly.pdbx_seq_one_letter_code
_entity_poly.pdbx_strand_id
1 'polypeptide(L)'
;MPDSIKKNWFLLGLVAVVLFTLTDTRGILTGPGLWLKAHHGPDFVIILIFFLSGLVLDTSRIRAGASDYRGTLAALSLIFLIAPLLTLPFTLLDLSTGVLLGLFLVAVMPTTLSSGVVMTGGAGGNMAHALLITIVANSLAVFTIPFTLGILLSLTGDNRIIEIEQLPIMLKIATLVLLPLLAGMIVRRTSTALRPFLPYTGILNQIGILAMVWMALCRGREAIVSDLGTVLPILGVTFSFHLALVLAGMVIAHYGAIGKGRRESVIIMGGQKTLVLSVILQVSLFPEYGVALVVCVLHHIVHLIMDAFLTRHLKGKK
;
A
#
# COMPACT_ATOMS: atom_id res chain seq x y z
N MET A 1 -28.80 -4.28 5.33
CA MET A 1 -27.58 -3.74 5.95
C MET A 1 -27.63 -2.23 5.84
N PRO A 2 -27.40 -1.46 6.93
CA PRO A 2 -27.32 0.00 6.86
C PRO A 2 -26.27 0.45 5.82
N ASP A 3 -26.55 1.52 5.09
CA ASP A 3 -25.66 1.99 4.00
C ASP A 3 -24.24 2.34 4.48
N SER A 4 -24.10 2.71 5.75
CA SER A 4 -22.79 2.96 6.38
C SER A 4 -21.93 1.70 6.48
N ILE A 5 -22.52 0.53 6.74
CA ILE A 5 -21.79 -0.75 6.81
C ILE A 5 -21.36 -1.20 5.41
N LYS A 6 -22.23 -1.05 4.41
CA LYS A 6 -21.87 -1.35 3.01
C LYS A 6 -20.71 -0.49 2.52
N LYS A 7 -20.63 0.75 2.97
CA LYS A 7 -19.60 1.71 2.57
C LYS A 7 -18.26 1.46 3.26
N ASN A 8 -18.28 0.96 4.49
CA ASN A 8 -17.08 0.82 5.34
C ASN A 8 -16.70 -0.66 5.61
N TRP A 9 -17.31 -1.61 4.91
CA TRP A 9 -17.14 -3.04 5.18
C TRP A 9 -15.70 -3.51 5.18
N PHE A 10 -14.87 -2.97 4.28
CA PHE A 10 -13.44 -3.30 4.18
C PHE A 10 -12.66 -2.85 5.42
N LEU A 11 -12.90 -1.61 5.88
CA LEU A 11 -12.27 -1.10 7.10
C LEU A 11 -12.71 -1.90 8.33
N LEU A 12 -14.02 -2.20 8.43
CA LEU A 12 -14.55 -3.06 9.50
C LEU A 12 -13.97 -4.47 9.42
N GLY A 13 -13.84 -5.03 8.21
CA GLY A 13 -13.19 -6.31 7.97
C GLY A 13 -11.72 -6.31 8.40
N LEU A 14 -10.99 -5.24 8.13
CA LEU A 14 -9.60 -5.09 8.53
C LEU A 14 -9.46 -5.07 10.06
N VAL A 15 -10.29 -4.27 10.74
CA VAL A 15 -10.33 -4.23 12.21
C VAL A 15 -10.72 -5.59 12.79
N ALA A 16 -11.72 -6.25 12.21
CA ALA A 16 -12.16 -7.57 12.65
C ALA A 16 -11.05 -8.62 12.50
N VAL A 17 -10.36 -8.66 11.35
CA VAL A 17 -9.22 -9.56 11.13
C VAL A 17 -8.12 -9.34 12.17
N VAL A 18 -7.77 -8.08 12.46
CA VAL A 18 -6.78 -7.74 13.49
C VAL A 18 -7.24 -8.25 14.86
N LEU A 19 -8.44 -7.87 15.29
CA LEU A 19 -8.96 -8.23 16.62
C LEU A 19 -9.08 -9.75 16.79
N PHE A 20 -9.73 -10.45 15.85
CA PHE A 20 -9.94 -11.89 15.96
C PHE A 20 -8.64 -12.68 15.89
N THR A 21 -7.67 -12.25 15.08
CA THR A 21 -6.38 -12.94 15.01
C THR A 21 -5.57 -12.71 16.28
N LEU A 22 -5.52 -11.49 16.82
CA LEU A 22 -4.75 -11.20 18.05
C LEU A 22 -5.37 -11.86 19.30
N THR A 23 -6.69 -12.00 19.36
CA THR A 23 -7.39 -12.66 20.49
C THR A 23 -7.52 -14.17 20.36
N ASP A 24 -7.07 -14.77 19.25
CA ASP A 24 -7.13 -16.22 19.03
C ASP A 24 -6.15 -16.99 19.90
N THR A 25 -6.53 -17.25 21.15
CA THR A 25 -5.73 -18.03 22.09
C THR A 25 -5.76 -19.53 21.81
N ARG A 26 -6.75 -20.01 21.04
CA ARG A 26 -6.96 -21.45 20.76
C ARG A 26 -6.33 -21.92 19.45
N GLY A 27 -5.78 -21.02 18.64
CA GLY A 27 -5.19 -21.36 17.33
C GLY A 27 -6.19 -21.71 16.24
N ILE A 28 -7.49 -21.39 16.44
CA ILE A 28 -8.56 -21.73 15.47
C ILE A 28 -8.36 -20.96 14.16
N LEU A 29 -7.95 -19.70 14.24
CA LEU A 29 -7.65 -18.85 13.08
C LEU A 29 -6.17 -18.85 12.72
N THR A 30 -5.30 -18.90 13.73
CA THR A 30 -3.84 -18.87 13.51
C THR A 30 -3.32 -20.14 12.87
N GLY A 31 -3.84 -21.31 13.21
CA GLY A 31 -3.44 -22.59 12.61
C GLY A 31 -3.62 -22.62 11.09
N PRO A 32 -4.85 -22.43 10.56
CA PRO A 32 -5.09 -22.36 9.11
C PRO A 32 -4.32 -21.24 8.42
N GLY A 33 -4.15 -20.07 9.06
CA GLY A 33 -3.39 -18.95 8.49
C GLY A 33 -1.92 -19.27 8.32
N LEU A 34 -1.29 -19.92 9.28
CA LEU A 34 0.09 -20.40 9.21
C LEU A 34 0.25 -21.52 8.17
N TRP A 35 -0.72 -22.43 8.09
CA TRP A 35 -0.71 -23.48 7.08
C TRP A 35 -0.77 -22.91 5.66
N LEU A 36 -1.71 -21.99 5.38
CA LEU A 36 -1.79 -21.31 4.08
C LEU A 36 -0.49 -20.57 3.75
N LYS A 37 0.10 -19.89 4.75
CA LYS A 37 1.38 -19.21 4.56
C LYS A 37 2.50 -20.19 4.18
N ALA A 38 2.58 -21.36 4.80
CA ALA A 38 3.57 -22.38 4.49
C ALA A 38 3.39 -22.97 3.08
N HIS A 39 2.17 -22.91 2.53
CA HIS A 39 1.82 -23.45 1.21
C HIS A 39 1.64 -22.36 0.14
N HIS A 40 2.46 -21.33 0.16
CA HIS A 40 2.46 -20.24 -0.84
C HIS A 40 1.16 -19.43 -0.95
N GLY A 41 0.31 -19.46 0.08
CA GLY A 41 -0.95 -18.70 0.12
C GLY A 41 -0.75 -17.20 -0.17
N PRO A 42 0.21 -16.52 0.48
CA PRO A 42 0.50 -15.12 0.19
C PRO A 42 0.86 -14.86 -1.28
N ASP A 43 1.72 -15.68 -1.88
CA ASP A 43 2.14 -15.51 -3.27
C ASP A 43 0.95 -15.67 -4.23
N PHE A 44 0.08 -16.66 -4.00
CA PHE A 44 -1.13 -16.84 -4.79
C PHE A 44 -2.09 -15.66 -4.67
N VAL A 45 -2.33 -15.18 -3.44
CA VAL A 45 -3.24 -14.06 -3.21
C VAL A 45 -2.74 -12.77 -3.84
N ILE A 46 -1.43 -12.48 -3.78
CA ILE A 46 -0.88 -11.29 -4.41
C ILE A 46 -0.97 -11.34 -5.93
N ILE A 47 -0.64 -12.49 -6.54
CA ILE A 47 -0.80 -12.70 -7.98
C ILE A 47 -2.26 -12.43 -8.38
N LEU A 48 -3.22 -12.97 -7.64
CA LEU A 48 -4.64 -12.77 -7.90
C LEU A 48 -5.04 -11.29 -7.79
N ILE A 49 -4.61 -10.58 -6.73
CA ILE A 49 -4.88 -9.16 -6.53
C ILE A 49 -4.36 -8.33 -7.70
N PHE A 50 -3.11 -8.54 -8.12
CA PHE A 50 -2.53 -7.75 -9.19
C PHE A 50 -3.11 -8.12 -10.57
N PHE A 51 -3.43 -9.38 -10.81
CA PHE A 51 -4.14 -9.81 -12.01
C PHE A 51 -5.53 -9.17 -12.12
N LEU A 52 -6.34 -9.26 -11.05
CA LEU A 52 -7.67 -8.63 -10.99
C LEU A 52 -7.57 -7.11 -11.15
N SER A 53 -6.56 -6.49 -10.57
CA SER A 53 -6.30 -5.05 -10.74
C SER A 53 -5.98 -4.71 -12.18
N GLY A 54 -5.17 -5.54 -12.86
CA GLY A 54 -4.88 -5.41 -14.28
C GLY A 54 -6.14 -5.50 -15.17
N LEU A 55 -7.08 -6.39 -14.81
CA LEU A 55 -8.37 -6.50 -15.50
C LEU A 55 -9.22 -5.23 -15.43
N VAL A 56 -9.10 -4.43 -14.37
CA VAL A 56 -9.86 -3.18 -14.22
C VAL A 56 -9.19 -2.02 -14.98
N LEU A 57 -7.88 -2.10 -15.18
CA LEU A 57 -7.12 -1.02 -15.82
C LEU A 57 -7.50 -0.88 -17.31
N ASP A 58 -8.09 0.25 -17.65
CA ASP A 58 -8.47 0.60 -19.02
C ASP A 58 -7.38 1.47 -19.67
N THR A 59 -6.63 0.87 -20.59
CA THR A 59 -5.52 1.55 -21.29
C THR A 59 -5.98 2.73 -22.13
N SER A 60 -7.24 2.78 -22.57
CA SER A 60 -7.78 3.94 -23.30
C SER A 60 -7.86 5.19 -22.41
N ARG A 61 -8.15 5.00 -21.12
CA ARG A 61 -8.19 6.08 -20.12
C ARG A 61 -6.80 6.57 -19.74
N ILE A 62 -5.77 5.72 -19.86
CA ILE A 62 -4.37 6.10 -19.60
C ILE A 62 -3.93 7.20 -20.56
N ARG A 63 -4.29 7.07 -21.84
CA ARG A 63 -3.94 8.05 -22.87
C ARG A 63 -4.53 9.43 -22.56
N ALA A 64 -5.73 9.49 -21.99
CA ALA A 64 -6.36 10.74 -21.55
C ALA A 64 -5.64 11.39 -20.35
N GLY A 65 -4.99 10.59 -19.49
CA GLY A 65 -4.18 11.08 -18.35
C GLY A 65 -2.76 11.49 -18.73
N ALA A 66 -2.21 10.95 -19.84
CA ALA A 66 -0.81 11.12 -20.24
C ALA A 66 -0.44 12.55 -20.67
N SER A 67 -1.43 13.41 -20.96
CA SER A 67 -1.20 14.81 -21.33
C SER A 67 -0.66 15.67 -20.17
N ASP A 68 -0.73 15.18 -18.91
CA ASP A 68 -0.24 15.90 -17.74
C ASP A 68 1.03 15.28 -17.13
N TYR A 69 2.15 15.52 -17.78
CA TYR A 69 3.45 15.06 -17.27
C TYR A 69 3.84 15.73 -15.94
N ARG A 70 3.44 17.02 -15.72
CA ARG A 70 3.78 17.76 -14.49
C ARG A 70 3.13 17.14 -13.25
N GLY A 71 1.83 16.88 -13.31
CA GLY A 71 1.12 16.22 -12.21
C GLY A 71 1.63 14.81 -11.97
N THR A 72 1.90 14.05 -13.04
CA THR A 72 2.47 12.69 -12.93
C THR A 72 3.84 12.71 -12.28
N LEU A 73 4.77 13.58 -12.74
CA LEU A 73 6.09 13.72 -12.14
C LEU A 73 6.02 14.16 -10.68
N ALA A 74 5.13 15.09 -10.35
CA ALA A 74 4.92 15.54 -8.97
C ALA A 74 4.45 14.39 -8.07
N ALA A 75 3.51 13.57 -8.52
CA ALA A 75 3.06 12.39 -7.78
C ALA A 75 4.18 11.34 -7.62
N LEU A 76 4.92 11.05 -8.69
CA LEU A 76 6.04 10.10 -8.65
C LEU A 76 7.17 10.58 -7.74
N SER A 77 7.47 11.88 -7.75
CA SER A 77 8.45 12.48 -6.83
C SER A 77 8.00 12.34 -5.37
N LEU A 78 6.71 12.54 -5.09
CA LEU A 78 6.16 12.33 -3.75
C LEU A 78 6.25 10.86 -3.32
N ILE A 79 5.96 9.92 -4.25
CA ILE A 79 5.96 8.49 -3.97
C ILE A 79 7.38 7.95 -3.72
N PHE A 80 8.34 8.28 -4.60
CA PHE A 80 9.64 7.61 -4.66
C PHE A 80 10.82 8.41 -4.11
N LEU A 81 10.68 9.72 -3.96
CA LEU A 81 11.73 10.57 -3.42
C LEU A 81 11.34 11.15 -2.06
N ILE A 82 10.22 11.84 -1.98
CA ILE A 82 9.85 12.58 -0.78
C ILE A 82 9.40 11.63 0.33
N ALA A 83 8.62 10.59 0.02
CA ALA A 83 8.20 9.65 1.03
C ALA A 83 9.38 8.94 1.74
N PRO A 84 10.40 8.40 1.04
CA PRO A 84 11.60 7.91 1.69
C PRO A 84 12.34 8.98 2.50
N LEU A 85 12.50 10.20 1.98
CA LEU A 85 13.18 11.28 2.69
C LEU A 85 12.45 11.69 3.97
N LEU A 86 11.12 11.63 3.99
CA LEU A 86 10.32 11.91 5.19
C LEU A 86 10.50 10.88 6.29
N THR A 87 11.15 9.74 6.03
CA THR A 87 11.49 8.77 7.10
C THR A 87 12.75 9.15 7.85
N LEU A 88 13.64 9.98 7.28
CA LEU A 88 14.93 10.31 7.88
C LEU A 88 14.82 10.95 9.28
N PRO A 89 13.88 11.87 9.56
CA PRO A 89 13.74 12.39 10.92
C PRO A 89 13.42 11.32 11.97
N PHE A 90 12.77 10.23 11.57
CA PHE A 90 12.42 9.14 12.49
C PHE A 90 13.64 8.28 12.88
N THR A 91 14.72 8.29 12.10
CA THR A 91 15.98 7.61 12.48
C THR A 91 16.69 8.29 13.64
N LEU A 92 16.35 9.54 13.94
CA LEU A 92 16.87 10.29 15.08
C LEU A 92 16.10 10.02 16.39
N LEU A 93 14.97 9.30 16.29
CA LEU A 93 14.18 8.90 17.45
C LEU A 93 14.66 7.53 17.93
N ASP A 94 14.52 7.28 19.24
CA ASP A 94 14.83 5.99 19.84
C ASP A 94 13.71 4.98 19.52
N LEU A 95 13.68 4.56 18.26
CA LEU A 95 12.74 3.56 17.75
C LEU A 95 13.43 2.22 17.55
N SER A 96 12.73 1.13 17.86
CA SER A 96 13.27 -0.20 17.57
C SER A 96 13.51 -0.39 16.08
N THR A 97 14.51 -1.21 15.73
CA THR A 97 14.85 -1.58 14.34
C THR A 97 13.61 -2.08 13.58
N GLY A 98 12.74 -2.86 14.23
CA GLY A 98 11.49 -3.34 13.62
C GLY A 98 10.51 -2.23 13.25
N VAL A 99 10.42 -1.16 14.05
CA VAL A 99 9.57 0.00 13.74
C VAL A 99 10.14 0.79 12.56
N LEU A 100 11.44 1.07 12.56
CA LEU A 100 12.10 1.76 11.45
C LEU A 100 12.01 0.96 10.15
N LEU A 101 12.26 -0.34 10.20
CA LEU A 101 12.12 -1.23 9.06
C LEU A 101 10.70 -1.19 8.48
N GLY A 102 9.68 -1.29 9.33
CA GLY A 102 8.29 -1.19 8.91
C GLY A 102 7.97 0.14 8.24
N LEU A 103 8.48 1.25 8.81
CA LEU A 103 8.32 2.58 8.23
C LEU A 103 9.02 2.71 6.87
N PHE A 104 10.23 2.18 6.72
CA PHE A 104 10.97 2.16 5.46
C PHE A 104 10.25 1.31 4.40
N LEU A 105 9.77 0.11 4.78
CA LEU A 105 8.96 -0.71 3.89
C LEU A 105 7.73 0.05 3.40
N VAL A 106 7.02 0.75 4.27
CA VAL A 106 5.87 1.58 3.86
C VAL A 106 6.31 2.71 2.93
N ALA A 107 7.37 3.43 3.27
CA ALA A 107 7.80 4.62 2.55
C ALA A 107 8.20 4.34 1.10
N VAL A 108 8.87 3.19 0.84
CA VAL A 108 9.31 2.83 -0.52
C VAL A 108 8.21 2.23 -1.38
N MET A 109 7.01 1.95 -0.82
CA MET A 109 5.91 1.38 -1.60
C MET A 109 5.34 2.35 -2.63
N PRO A 110 4.90 1.82 -3.78
CA PRO A 110 4.10 2.58 -4.73
C PRO A 110 2.70 2.85 -4.16
N THR A 111 1.91 3.61 -4.91
CA THR A 111 0.53 3.92 -4.54
C THR A 111 -0.40 2.71 -4.66
N THR A 112 -1.57 2.82 -4.03
CA THR A 112 -2.62 1.78 -4.07
C THR A 112 -3.26 1.66 -5.46
N LEU A 113 -3.74 0.45 -5.80
CA LEU A 113 -4.33 0.17 -7.11
C LEU A 113 -5.77 0.63 -7.26
N SER A 114 -6.59 0.52 -6.22
CA SER A 114 -8.04 0.78 -6.31
C SER A 114 -8.52 1.87 -5.37
N SER A 115 -8.14 1.84 -4.09
CA SER A 115 -8.62 2.80 -3.08
C SER A 115 -8.26 4.23 -3.43
N GLY A 116 -7.03 4.49 -3.86
CA GLY A 116 -6.58 5.84 -4.23
C GLY A 116 -7.35 6.42 -5.41
N VAL A 117 -7.62 5.60 -6.44
CA VAL A 117 -8.40 6.04 -7.60
C VAL A 117 -9.84 6.39 -7.19
N VAL A 118 -10.48 5.54 -6.38
CA VAL A 118 -11.84 5.79 -5.88
C VAL A 118 -11.88 7.04 -4.99
N MET A 119 -10.92 7.19 -4.08
CA MET A 119 -10.82 8.37 -3.21
C MET A 119 -10.54 9.65 -4.01
N THR A 120 -9.69 9.58 -5.04
CA THR A 120 -9.46 10.69 -5.97
C THR A 120 -10.77 11.14 -6.62
N GLY A 121 -11.57 10.20 -7.15
CA GLY A 121 -12.89 10.50 -7.69
C GLY A 121 -13.84 11.10 -6.66
N GLY A 122 -13.83 10.55 -5.43
CA GLY A 122 -14.59 11.08 -4.30
C GLY A 122 -14.24 12.51 -3.92
N ALA A 123 -12.97 12.90 -4.07
CA ALA A 123 -12.47 14.25 -3.86
C ALA A 123 -12.76 15.22 -5.02
N GLY A 124 -13.38 14.74 -6.12
CA GLY A 124 -13.59 15.52 -7.34
C GLY A 124 -12.35 15.60 -8.24
N GLY A 125 -11.39 14.72 -8.03
CA GLY A 125 -10.16 14.63 -8.82
C GLY A 125 -10.31 13.79 -10.10
N ASN A 126 -9.28 13.83 -10.94
CA ASN A 126 -9.23 13.12 -12.21
C ASN A 126 -8.83 11.64 -12.02
N MET A 127 -9.81 10.75 -12.07
CA MET A 127 -9.59 9.30 -11.91
C MET A 127 -8.69 8.71 -13.02
N ALA A 128 -8.73 9.26 -14.25
CA ALA A 128 -7.86 8.78 -15.32
C ALA A 128 -6.39 9.12 -15.05
N HIS A 129 -6.12 10.30 -14.50
CA HIS A 129 -4.78 10.67 -14.05
C HIS A 129 -4.32 9.83 -12.86
N ALA A 130 -5.20 9.54 -11.87
CA ALA A 130 -4.91 8.64 -10.78
C ALA A 130 -4.55 7.22 -11.27
N LEU A 131 -5.27 6.70 -12.26
CA LEU A 131 -4.96 5.40 -12.89
C LEU A 131 -3.59 5.41 -13.58
N LEU A 132 -3.24 6.49 -14.30
CA LEU A 132 -1.93 6.64 -14.90
C LEU A 132 -0.82 6.59 -13.84
N ILE A 133 -0.95 7.40 -12.77
CA ILE A 133 0.01 7.39 -11.65
C ILE A 133 0.15 5.99 -11.08
N THR A 134 -0.96 5.27 -10.86
CA THR A 134 -0.96 3.90 -10.35
C THR A 134 -0.11 2.96 -11.22
N ILE A 135 -0.33 2.97 -12.53
CA ILE A 135 0.35 2.05 -13.45
C ILE A 135 1.84 2.38 -13.49
N VAL A 136 2.18 3.66 -13.68
CA VAL A 136 3.58 4.08 -13.77
C VAL A 136 4.30 3.80 -12.45
N ALA A 137 3.69 4.13 -11.30
CA ALA A 137 4.30 3.90 -10.00
C ALA A 137 4.53 2.40 -9.73
N ASN A 138 3.54 1.53 -10.00
CA ASN A 138 3.71 0.10 -9.78
C ASN A 138 4.73 -0.54 -10.74
N SER A 139 4.86 -0.02 -11.97
CA SER A 139 5.89 -0.47 -12.91
C SER A 139 7.30 -0.04 -12.47
N LEU A 140 7.47 1.21 -12.02
CA LEU A 140 8.75 1.72 -11.55
C LEU A 140 9.17 1.09 -10.22
N ALA A 141 8.23 0.62 -9.41
CA ALA A 141 8.49 0.01 -8.10
C ALA A 141 9.45 -1.18 -8.16
N VAL A 142 9.47 -1.93 -9.27
CA VAL A 142 10.40 -3.05 -9.51
C VAL A 142 11.85 -2.60 -9.32
N PHE A 143 12.17 -1.40 -9.78
CA PHE A 143 13.51 -0.84 -9.71
C PHE A 143 13.70 0.04 -8.47
N THR A 144 12.73 0.88 -8.16
CA THR A 144 12.89 1.90 -7.10
C THR A 144 12.90 1.29 -5.69
N ILE A 145 12.09 0.23 -5.44
CA ILE A 145 12.02 -0.39 -4.11
C ILE A 145 13.38 -0.94 -3.69
N PRO A 146 14.04 -1.85 -4.43
CA PRO A 146 15.28 -2.45 -3.96
C PRO A 146 16.39 -1.42 -3.77
N PHE A 147 16.49 -0.42 -4.65
CA PHE A 147 17.46 0.66 -4.52
C PHE A 147 17.23 1.52 -3.29
N THR A 148 16.02 2.08 -3.16
CA THR A 148 15.72 3.01 -2.07
C THR A 148 15.67 2.30 -0.73
N LEU A 149 15.14 1.05 -0.70
CA LEU A 149 15.12 0.25 0.52
C LEU A 149 16.56 -0.06 0.98
N GLY A 150 17.45 -0.46 0.08
CA GLY A 150 18.86 -0.69 0.41
C GLY A 150 19.54 0.52 1.03
N ILE A 151 19.30 1.72 0.50
CA ILE A 151 19.81 2.97 1.08
C ILE A 151 19.24 3.21 2.48
N LEU A 152 17.92 3.09 2.66
CA LEU A 152 17.29 3.33 3.95
C LEU A 152 17.73 2.32 5.02
N LEU A 153 17.92 1.05 4.63
CA LEU A 153 18.35 0.00 5.55
C LEU A 153 19.77 0.23 6.08
N SER A 154 20.65 0.82 5.29
CA SER A 154 22.00 1.18 5.75
C SER A 154 21.96 2.19 6.92
N LEU A 155 20.83 2.90 7.11
CA LEU A 155 20.65 3.86 8.19
C LEU A 155 20.20 3.21 9.51
N THR A 156 19.80 1.93 9.51
CA THR A 156 19.37 1.22 10.74
C THR A 156 20.53 0.85 11.65
N GLY A 157 21.76 0.79 11.10
CA GLY A 157 22.95 0.33 11.83
C GLY A 157 22.97 -1.18 12.14
N ASP A 158 21.96 -1.95 11.73
CA ASP A 158 21.89 -3.39 11.92
C ASP A 158 22.48 -4.11 10.69
N ASN A 159 23.69 -4.68 10.87
CA ASN A 159 24.42 -5.36 9.80
C ASN A 159 23.67 -6.54 9.18
N ARG A 160 22.72 -7.17 9.91
CA ARG A 160 21.91 -8.29 9.40
C ARG A 160 20.90 -7.86 8.34
N ILE A 161 20.53 -6.59 8.33
CA ILE A 161 19.53 -6.01 7.42
C ILE A 161 20.21 -5.39 6.18
N ILE A 162 21.50 -5.03 6.29
CA ILE A 162 22.21 -4.26 5.25
C ILE A 162 22.55 -5.12 4.02
N GLU A 163 22.76 -6.44 4.19
CA GLU A 163 23.16 -7.35 3.11
C GLU A 163 21.98 -7.88 2.29
N ILE A 164 21.14 -6.99 1.77
CA ILE A 164 20.01 -7.43 0.92
C ILE A 164 20.42 -7.33 -0.55
N GLU A 165 20.47 -8.48 -1.20
CA GLU A 165 20.66 -8.55 -2.63
C GLU A 165 19.46 -7.94 -3.37
N GLN A 166 19.72 -6.95 -4.22
CA GLN A 166 18.69 -6.20 -4.93
C GLN A 166 17.98 -7.07 -5.98
N LEU A 167 18.72 -7.94 -6.67
CA LEU A 167 18.19 -8.76 -7.77
C LEU A 167 17.06 -9.71 -7.33
N PRO A 168 17.15 -10.49 -6.23
CA PRO A 168 16.04 -11.28 -5.73
C PRO A 168 14.78 -10.47 -5.43
N ILE A 169 14.92 -9.25 -4.88
CA ILE A 169 13.78 -8.36 -4.64
C ILE A 169 13.14 -7.93 -5.95
N MET A 170 13.96 -7.49 -6.92
CA MET A 170 13.48 -7.09 -8.25
C MET A 170 12.71 -8.23 -8.93
N LEU A 171 13.27 -9.44 -8.94
CA LEU A 171 12.63 -10.61 -9.54
C LEU A 171 11.32 -10.95 -8.82
N LYS A 172 11.29 -10.86 -7.50
CA LYS A 172 10.09 -11.12 -6.72
C LYS A 172 8.97 -10.11 -7.03
N ILE A 173 9.29 -8.83 -7.09
CA ILE A 173 8.31 -7.80 -7.46
C ILE A 173 7.86 -7.98 -8.91
N ALA A 174 8.79 -8.26 -9.83
CA ALA A 174 8.45 -8.48 -11.22
C ALA A 174 7.48 -9.67 -11.40
N THR A 175 7.75 -10.80 -10.74
CA THR A 175 6.95 -12.02 -10.88
C THR A 175 5.62 -11.97 -10.16
N LEU A 176 5.56 -11.39 -8.95
CA LEU A 176 4.35 -11.38 -8.13
C LEU A 176 3.44 -10.18 -8.39
N VAL A 177 3.98 -9.09 -8.93
CA VAL A 177 3.26 -7.82 -9.13
C VAL A 177 3.15 -7.46 -10.60
N LEU A 178 4.28 -7.23 -11.28
CA LEU A 178 4.27 -6.67 -12.63
C LEU A 178 3.70 -7.66 -13.65
N LEU A 179 4.15 -8.91 -13.65
CA LEU A 179 3.66 -9.92 -14.59
C LEU A 179 2.15 -10.18 -14.47
N PRO A 180 1.57 -10.41 -13.27
CA PRO A 180 0.13 -10.58 -13.13
C PRO A 180 -0.66 -9.33 -13.53
N LEU A 181 -0.17 -8.13 -13.19
CA LEU A 181 -0.79 -6.87 -13.59
C LEU A 181 -0.87 -6.74 -15.12
N LEU A 182 0.24 -6.98 -15.81
CA LEU A 182 0.30 -6.94 -17.28
C LEU A 182 -0.56 -8.04 -17.91
N ALA A 183 -0.54 -9.26 -17.36
CA ALA A 183 -1.40 -10.35 -17.81
C ALA A 183 -2.88 -9.98 -17.71
N GLY A 184 -3.33 -9.39 -16.59
CA GLY A 184 -4.69 -8.88 -16.40
C GLY A 184 -5.06 -7.83 -17.46
N MET A 185 -4.16 -6.87 -17.74
CA MET A 185 -4.36 -5.84 -18.78
C MET A 185 -4.49 -6.46 -20.18
N ILE A 186 -3.66 -7.46 -20.52
CA ILE A 186 -3.71 -8.17 -21.79
C ILE A 186 -5.04 -8.91 -21.93
N VAL A 187 -5.42 -9.69 -20.91
CA VAL A 187 -6.68 -10.47 -20.91
C VAL A 187 -7.89 -9.53 -21.04
N ARG A 188 -7.90 -8.38 -20.37
CA ARG A 188 -8.95 -7.39 -20.56
C ARG A 188 -9.10 -6.95 -22.02
N ARG A 189 -7.99 -6.77 -22.71
CA ARG A 189 -7.96 -6.30 -24.12
C ARG A 189 -8.37 -7.39 -25.11
N THR A 190 -7.95 -8.64 -24.87
CA THR A 190 -8.08 -9.76 -25.82
C THR A 190 -9.32 -10.60 -25.57
N SER A 191 -9.85 -10.63 -24.34
CA SER A 191 -10.97 -11.51 -23.98
C SER A 191 -12.16 -10.73 -23.44
N THR A 192 -13.35 -11.09 -23.91
CA THR A 192 -14.63 -10.60 -23.39
C THR A 192 -15.20 -11.49 -22.28
N ALA A 193 -14.67 -12.70 -22.12
CA ALA A 193 -15.19 -13.73 -21.20
C ALA A 193 -15.18 -13.28 -19.72
N LEU A 194 -14.20 -12.46 -19.31
CA LEU A 194 -14.10 -11.97 -17.94
C LEU A 194 -14.84 -10.63 -17.68
N ARG A 195 -15.48 -10.05 -18.69
CA ARG A 195 -16.26 -8.80 -18.53
C ARG A 195 -17.35 -8.88 -17.44
N PRO A 196 -18.10 -10.01 -17.31
CA PRO A 196 -19.12 -10.13 -16.27
C PRO A 196 -18.55 -10.10 -14.84
N PHE A 197 -17.25 -10.44 -14.67
CA PHE A 197 -16.59 -10.45 -13.36
C PHE A 197 -16.00 -9.09 -12.96
N LEU A 198 -15.86 -8.13 -13.90
CA LEU A 198 -15.27 -6.81 -13.61
C LEU A 198 -15.95 -6.06 -12.45
N PRO A 199 -17.28 -6.09 -12.25
CA PRO A 199 -17.92 -5.42 -11.11
C PRO A 199 -17.50 -5.99 -9.76
N TYR A 200 -17.09 -7.25 -9.71
CA TYR A 200 -16.72 -7.96 -8.47
C TYR A 200 -15.23 -7.86 -8.14
N THR A 201 -14.38 -7.41 -9.07
CA THR A 201 -12.91 -7.35 -8.87
C THR A 201 -12.52 -6.50 -7.68
N GLY A 202 -13.22 -5.40 -7.43
CA GLY A 202 -12.98 -4.54 -6.26
C GLY A 202 -13.21 -5.27 -4.94
N ILE A 203 -14.29 -6.03 -4.82
CA ILE A 203 -14.60 -6.83 -3.63
C ILE A 203 -13.60 -7.97 -3.47
N LEU A 204 -13.27 -8.68 -4.56
CA LEU A 204 -12.29 -9.77 -4.54
C LEU A 204 -10.91 -9.27 -4.12
N ASN A 205 -10.47 -8.11 -4.61
CA ASN A 205 -9.23 -7.48 -4.18
C ASN A 205 -9.24 -7.15 -2.69
N GLN A 206 -10.32 -6.60 -2.17
CA GLN A 206 -10.45 -6.29 -0.74
C GLN A 206 -10.42 -7.56 0.12
N ILE A 207 -11.10 -8.63 -0.29
CA ILE A 207 -11.03 -9.94 0.38
C ILE A 207 -9.59 -10.49 0.34
N GLY A 208 -8.92 -10.39 -0.79
CA GLY A 208 -7.51 -10.77 -0.92
C GLY A 208 -6.61 -10.01 0.06
N ILE A 209 -6.80 -8.70 0.19
CA ILE A 209 -6.05 -7.88 1.15
C ILE A 209 -6.33 -8.33 2.59
N LEU A 210 -7.59 -8.60 2.95
CA LEU A 210 -7.94 -9.12 4.28
C LEU A 210 -7.27 -10.48 4.55
N ALA A 211 -7.26 -11.38 3.56
CA ALA A 211 -6.59 -12.67 3.66
C ALA A 211 -5.06 -12.52 3.85
N MET A 212 -4.43 -11.59 3.12
CA MET A 212 -3.01 -11.27 3.28
C MET A 212 -2.70 -10.77 4.69
N VAL A 213 -3.48 -9.81 5.19
CA VAL A 213 -3.32 -9.27 6.54
C VAL A 213 -3.51 -10.36 7.59
N TRP A 214 -4.53 -11.20 7.42
CA TRP A 214 -4.77 -12.33 8.31
C TRP A 214 -3.58 -13.29 8.37
N MET A 215 -3.10 -13.81 7.23
CA MET A 215 -1.96 -14.71 7.17
C MET A 215 -0.69 -14.09 7.77
N ALA A 216 -0.50 -12.80 7.55
CA ALA A 216 0.63 -12.06 8.07
C ALA A 216 0.56 -11.90 9.60
N LEU A 217 -0.62 -11.51 10.12
CA LEU A 217 -0.86 -11.37 11.57
C LEU A 217 -0.74 -12.70 12.31
N CYS A 218 -1.15 -13.83 11.70
CA CYS A 218 -0.95 -15.15 12.31
C CYS A 218 0.52 -15.41 12.66
N ARG A 219 1.45 -14.97 11.82
CA ARG A 219 2.90 -15.08 12.07
C ARG A 219 3.40 -14.09 13.12
N GLY A 220 2.94 -12.83 13.04
CA GLY A 220 3.39 -11.75 13.92
C GLY A 220 2.67 -11.71 15.27
N ARG A 221 1.67 -12.56 15.51
CA ARG A 221 0.78 -12.48 16.67
C ARG A 221 1.52 -12.44 18.01
N GLU A 222 2.45 -13.37 18.21
CA GLU A 222 3.20 -13.46 19.48
C GLU A 222 3.98 -12.17 19.77
N ALA A 223 4.66 -11.63 18.76
CA ALA A 223 5.42 -10.38 18.89
C ALA A 223 4.53 -9.18 19.21
N ILE A 224 3.30 -9.16 18.67
CA ILE A 224 2.34 -8.06 18.90
C ILE A 224 1.72 -8.15 20.29
N VAL A 225 1.32 -9.36 20.70
CA VAL A 225 0.60 -9.55 21.97
C VAL A 225 1.55 -9.44 23.17
N SER A 226 2.85 -9.79 23.00
CA SER A 226 3.86 -9.69 24.06
C SER A 226 4.18 -8.24 24.44
N ASP A 227 3.98 -7.28 23.54
CA ASP A 227 4.28 -5.86 23.81
C ASP A 227 3.25 -4.92 23.17
N LEU A 228 2.05 -4.89 23.76
CA LEU A 228 0.99 -3.96 23.37
C LEU A 228 1.35 -2.48 23.62
N GLY A 229 2.34 -2.22 24.48
CA GLY A 229 2.83 -0.87 24.75
C GLY A 229 3.46 -0.20 23.51
N THR A 230 3.95 -0.98 22.56
CA THR A 230 4.54 -0.45 21.30
C THR A 230 3.49 0.01 20.29
N VAL A 231 2.23 -0.38 20.42
CA VAL A 231 1.18 -0.06 19.42
C VAL A 231 0.91 1.45 19.38
N LEU A 232 0.86 2.12 20.52
CA LEU A 232 0.58 3.56 20.57
C LEU A 232 1.70 4.42 19.96
N PRO A 233 2.98 4.20 20.26
CA PRO A 233 4.08 4.83 19.54
C PRO A 233 4.04 4.59 18.02
N ILE A 234 3.74 3.36 17.57
CA ILE A 234 3.63 3.04 16.14
C ILE A 234 2.49 3.83 15.49
N LEU A 235 1.35 3.98 16.15
CA LEU A 235 0.26 4.83 15.66
C LEU A 235 0.70 6.29 15.52
N GLY A 236 1.45 6.81 16.49
CA GLY A 236 2.03 8.16 16.42
C GLY A 236 2.97 8.34 15.24
N VAL A 237 3.89 7.39 15.03
CA VAL A 237 4.84 7.38 13.90
C VAL A 237 4.11 7.31 12.56
N THR A 238 3.18 6.36 12.40
CA THR A 238 2.46 6.16 11.15
C THR A 238 1.52 7.33 10.82
N PHE A 239 0.87 7.90 11.83
CA PHE A 239 0.05 9.10 11.68
C PHE A 239 0.90 10.31 11.25
N SER A 240 2.01 10.57 11.93
CA SER A 240 2.91 11.70 11.65
C SER A 240 3.53 11.56 10.24
N PHE A 241 3.95 10.36 9.87
CA PHE A 241 4.48 10.08 8.55
C PHE A 241 3.44 10.34 7.45
N HIS A 242 2.22 9.80 7.59
CA HIS A 242 1.18 10.02 6.60
C HIS A 242 0.72 11.48 6.54
N LEU A 243 0.62 12.16 7.67
CA LEU A 243 0.33 13.59 7.71
C LEU A 243 1.39 14.40 6.95
N ALA A 244 2.67 14.09 7.17
CA ALA A 244 3.77 14.73 6.44
C ALA A 244 3.68 14.50 4.92
N LEU A 245 3.31 13.29 4.48
CA LEU A 245 3.07 12.99 3.07
C LEU A 245 1.94 13.82 2.48
N VAL A 246 0.81 13.92 3.17
CA VAL A 246 -0.34 14.73 2.73
C VAL A 246 0.04 16.21 2.64
N LEU A 247 0.72 16.73 3.65
CA LEU A 247 1.19 18.13 3.66
C LEU A 247 2.19 18.39 2.53
N ALA A 248 3.17 17.50 2.31
CA ALA A 248 4.11 17.58 1.21
C ALA A 248 3.38 17.55 -0.15
N GLY A 249 2.39 16.70 -0.31
CA GLY A 249 1.55 16.64 -1.51
C GLY A 249 0.77 17.95 -1.75
N MET A 250 0.24 18.56 -0.69
CA MET A 250 -0.44 19.87 -0.77
C MET A 250 0.54 20.97 -1.18
N VAL A 251 1.75 20.98 -0.60
CA VAL A 251 2.82 21.96 -0.91
C VAL A 251 3.24 21.83 -2.37
N ILE A 252 3.53 20.60 -2.82
CA ILE A 252 3.91 20.33 -4.21
C ILE A 252 2.80 20.75 -5.19
N ALA A 253 1.56 20.42 -4.88
CA ALA A 253 0.44 20.78 -5.73
C ALA A 253 0.24 22.29 -5.80
N HIS A 254 0.47 23.02 -4.71
CA HIS A 254 0.36 24.47 -4.64
C HIS A 254 1.48 25.16 -5.43
N TYR A 255 2.73 24.88 -5.09
CA TYR A 255 3.89 25.52 -5.73
C TYR A 255 4.13 25.04 -7.17
N GLY A 256 3.73 23.80 -7.48
CA GLY A 256 3.74 23.28 -8.84
C GLY A 256 2.62 23.82 -9.72
N ALA A 257 1.75 24.69 -9.20
CA ALA A 257 0.59 25.27 -9.89
C ALA A 257 -0.29 24.17 -10.55
N ILE A 258 -0.44 23.04 -9.86
CA ILE A 258 -1.21 21.89 -10.36
C ILE A 258 -2.71 22.21 -10.21
N GLY A 259 -3.41 22.27 -11.35
CA GLY A 259 -4.81 22.66 -11.40
C GLY A 259 -5.76 21.67 -10.72
N LYS A 260 -6.97 22.14 -10.44
CA LYS A 260 -8.07 21.37 -9.88
C LYS A 260 -8.35 20.12 -10.73
N GLY A 261 -8.72 19.03 -10.08
CA GLY A 261 -8.88 17.70 -10.68
C GLY A 261 -7.58 16.88 -10.66
N ARG A 262 -6.45 17.51 -10.99
CA ARG A 262 -5.12 16.87 -10.96
C ARG A 262 -4.44 17.00 -9.60
N ARG A 263 -4.63 18.13 -8.94
CA ARG A 263 -4.18 18.38 -7.56
C ARG A 263 -4.63 17.28 -6.61
N GLU A 264 -5.90 16.90 -6.68
CA GLU A 264 -6.49 15.85 -5.84
C GLU A 264 -5.84 14.50 -6.13
N SER A 265 -5.57 14.16 -7.40
CA SER A 265 -4.87 12.91 -7.74
C SER A 265 -3.41 12.93 -7.28
N VAL A 266 -2.69 14.05 -7.37
CA VAL A 266 -1.31 14.15 -6.86
C VAL A 266 -1.25 13.94 -5.35
N ILE A 267 -2.11 14.62 -4.60
CA ILE A 267 -2.12 14.55 -3.14
C ILE A 267 -2.50 13.14 -2.67
N ILE A 268 -3.60 12.58 -3.19
CA ILE A 268 -4.11 11.28 -2.74
C ILE A 268 -3.20 10.14 -3.22
N MET A 269 -2.88 10.09 -4.52
CA MET A 269 -2.05 8.99 -5.05
C MET A 269 -0.61 9.07 -4.56
N GLY A 270 -0.08 10.27 -4.34
CA GLY A 270 1.26 10.47 -3.79
C GLY A 270 1.36 10.08 -2.31
N GLY A 271 0.30 10.32 -1.54
CA GLY A 271 0.24 10.00 -0.10
C GLY A 271 -0.03 8.52 0.19
N GLN A 272 -0.84 7.84 -0.64
CA GLN A 272 -1.20 6.45 -0.39
C GLN A 272 -0.06 5.48 -0.67
N LYS A 273 0.03 4.43 0.16
CA LYS A 273 1.03 3.37 0.05
C LYS A 273 0.34 2.00 0.05
N THR A 274 0.78 1.11 -0.85
CA THR A 274 0.18 -0.23 -0.95
C THR A 274 0.57 -1.13 0.21
N LEU A 275 -0.43 -1.71 0.89
CA LEU A 275 -0.22 -2.65 1.99
C LEU A 275 0.31 -4.00 1.48
N VAL A 276 -0.28 -4.51 0.39
CA VAL A 276 -0.04 -5.89 -0.07
C VAL A 276 1.44 -6.15 -0.31
N LEU A 277 2.09 -5.22 -1.01
CA LEU A 277 3.50 -5.36 -1.35
C LEU A 277 4.41 -5.16 -0.13
N SER A 278 4.09 -4.23 0.78
CA SER A 278 4.87 -4.06 2.02
C SER A 278 4.80 -5.30 2.91
N VAL A 279 3.62 -5.91 3.04
CA VAL A 279 3.44 -7.15 3.82
C VAL A 279 4.24 -8.30 3.21
N ILE A 280 4.19 -8.48 1.87
CA ILE A 280 4.92 -9.61 1.26
C ILE A 280 6.42 -9.44 1.35
N LEU A 281 6.94 -8.22 1.20
CA LEU A 281 8.36 -7.96 1.38
C LEU A 281 8.79 -8.19 2.83
N GLN A 282 8.01 -7.69 3.79
CA GLN A 282 8.28 -7.93 5.20
C GLN A 282 8.32 -9.43 5.53
N VAL A 283 7.28 -10.17 5.13
CA VAL A 283 7.15 -11.60 5.45
C VAL A 283 8.22 -12.45 4.76
N SER A 284 8.69 -12.01 3.59
CA SER A 284 9.63 -12.80 2.77
C SER A 284 11.09 -12.47 3.04
N LEU A 285 11.39 -11.22 3.35
CA LEU A 285 12.78 -10.75 3.50
C LEU A 285 13.14 -10.51 4.97
N PHE A 286 12.16 -10.22 5.82
CA PHE A 286 12.36 -9.82 7.21
C PHE A 286 11.40 -10.54 8.17
N PRO A 287 11.26 -11.88 8.06
CA PRO A 287 10.26 -12.62 8.84
C PRO A 287 10.47 -12.53 10.36
N GLU A 288 11.68 -12.23 10.81
CA GLU A 288 12.06 -12.06 12.22
C GLU A 288 11.59 -10.73 12.82
N TYR A 289 11.33 -9.72 11.99
CA TYR A 289 10.89 -8.41 12.46
C TYR A 289 9.35 -8.29 12.44
N GLY A 290 8.68 -9.06 13.31
CA GLY A 290 7.20 -9.06 13.37
C GLY A 290 6.58 -7.69 13.63
N VAL A 291 7.27 -6.80 14.35
CA VAL A 291 6.84 -5.42 14.60
C VAL A 291 6.76 -4.60 13.30
N ALA A 292 7.63 -4.86 12.32
CA ALA A 292 7.57 -4.18 11.02
C ALA A 292 6.24 -4.43 10.29
N LEU A 293 5.68 -5.62 10.43
CA LEU A 293 4.35 -5.96 9.91
C LEU A 293 3.26 -5.09 10.56
N VAL A 294 3.34 -4.90 11.89
CA VAL A 294 2.40 -4.05 12.63
C VAL A 294 2.40 -2.63 12.08
N VAL A 295 3.59 -2.08 11.82
CA VAL A 295 3.73 -0.74 11.22
C VAL A 295 3.06 -0.69 9.85
N CYS A 296 3.28 -1.68 8.98
CA CYS A 296 2.65 -1.73 7.65
C CYS A 296 1.11 -1.75 7.75
N VAL A 297 0.55 -2.58 8.64
CA VAL A 297 -0.91 -2.72 8.81
C VAL A 297 -1.50 -1.45 9.43
N LEU A 298 -0.90 -0.94 10.51
CA LEU A 298 -1.39 0.26 11.19
C LEU A 298 -1.30 1.49 10.29
N HIS A 299 -0.21 1.66 9.52
CA HIS A 299 -0.13 2.73 8.54
C HIS A 299 -1.27 2.64 7.51
N HIS A 300 -1.60 1.45 7.04
CA HIS A 300 -2.69 1.28 6.07
C HIS A 300 -4.06 1.67 6.66
N ILE A 301 -4.33 1.32 7.91
CA ILE A 301 -5.55 1.73 8.62
C ILE A 301 -5.56 3.26 8.79
N VAL A 302 -4.46 3.82 9.26
CA VAL A 302 -4.32 5.27 9.51
C VAL A 302 -4.53 6.05 8.23
N HIS A 303 -3.85 5.69 7.14
CA HIS A 303 -3.98 6.44 5.89
C HIS A 303 -5.40 6.34 5.30
N LEU A 304 -6.06 5.19 5.37
CA LEU A 304 -7.44 5.08 4.89
C LEU A 304 -8.40 5.99 5.66
N ILE A 305 -8.22 6.08 6.98
CA ILE A 305 -9.04 6.96 7.83
C ILE A 305 -8.73 8.43 7.50
N MET A 306 -7.47 8.81 7.48
CA MET A 306 -7.05 10.20 7.20
C MET A 306 -7.49 10.63 5.80
N ASP A 307 -7.32 9.79 4.79
CA ASP A 307 -7.69 10.08 3.41
C ASP A 307 -9.21 10.17 3.21
N ALA A 308 -10.01 9.45 4.01
CA ALA A 308 -11.46 9.62 4.01
C ALA A 308 -11.88 11.03 4.45
N PHE A 309 -11.22 11.60 5.47
CA PHE A 309 -11.42 12.99 5.89
C PHE A 309 -10.87 13.97 4.84
N LEU A 310 -9.66 13.73 4.34
CA LEU A 310 -9.02 14.54 3.29
C LEU A 310 -9.90 14.64 2.04
N THR A 311 -10.47 13.54 1.59
CA THR A 311 -11.37 13.46 0.43
C THR A 311 -12.57 14.39 0.59
N ARG A 312 -13.17 14.43 1.80
CA ARG A 312 -14.29 15.34 2.10
C ARG A 312 -13.83 16.81 2.09
N HIS A 313 -12.68 17.10 2.69
CA HIS A 313 -12.12 18.46 2.74
C HIS A 313 -11.77 18.99 1.34
N LEU A 314 -11.14 18.18 0.49
CA LEU A 314 -10.78 18.56 -0.87
C LEU A 314 -12.04 18.81 -1.73
N LYS A 315 -13.09 18.00 -1.56
CA LYS A 315 -14.36 18.17 -2.26
C LYS A 315 -15.09 19.46 -1.89
N GLY A 316 -15.01 19.88 -0.62
CA GLY A 316 -15.68 21.09 -0.11
C GLY A 316 -15.07 22.42 -0.57
N LYS A 317 -13.85 22.42 -1.08
CA LYS A 317 -13.18 23.61 -1.66
C LYS A 317 -13.56 23.81 -3.13
N LYS A 318 -14.90 23.98 -3.37
CA LYS A 318 -15.42 24.38 -4.68
C LYS A 318 -15.11 25.84 -5.00
#